data_4181fd9708eb6a7f6fad09e6272fb44c
#
_entry.id   4181fd9708eb6a7f6fad09e6272fb44c
#
_cell.length_a   1.000
_cell.length_b   1.000
_cell.length_c   1.000
_cell.angle_alpha   90.00
_cell.angle_beta   90.00
_cell.angle_gamma   90.00
#
_symmetry.space_group_name_H-M   'P 1'
#
loop_
_entity.id
_entity.type
_entity.pdbx_description
1 polymer ?
#
loop_
_entity_poly.entity_id
_entity_poly.type
_entity_poly.pdbx_seq_one_letter_code
_entity_poly.pdbx_strand_id
1 'polypeptide(L)'
;GDGGAIFTDDDHTADPIRSLCVHGKGPGGKYDNVRVGMNSRLDAMQAAVLLPKLKALGDYEIDARQQVVERYGRAFAGKLTTPFVAEGCVSAWAQYALLAADTAQRDKIVAHLKEAGIPNMIYYPTPQHALPVFWDEPHYGETFRNADDYCARTFSLPMHPYLEQAEQQQIIDAVLEAL
;
A
#
# COMPACT_ATOMS: atom_id res chain seq x y z
N GLY A 1 -0.04 -8.68 -12.42
CA GLY A 1 -0.31 -9.66 -11.39
C GLY A 1 0.30 -9.26 -10.06
N ASP A 2 0.02 -10.02 -9.06
CA ASP A 2 0.59 -9.85 -7.74
C ASP A 2 1.96 -10.54 -7.66
N GLY A 3 2.90 -9.99 -6.90
CA GLY A 3 4.24 -10.52 -6.79
C GLY A 3 5.01 -9.89 -5.64
N GLY A 4 6.15 -10.49 -5.32
CA GLY A 4 7.02 -10.01 -4.25
C GLY A 4 8.44 -10.52 -4.42
N ALA A 5 9.33 -10.03 -3.56
CA ALA A 5 10.71 -10.47 -3.48
C ALA A 5 11.14 -10.59 -2.01
N ILE A 6 11.97 -11.57 -1.74
CA ILE A 6 12.60 -11.78 -0.43
C ILE A 6 14.10 -11.62 -0.63
N PHE A 7 14.72 -10.79 0.20
CA PHE A 7 16.17 -10.55 0.19
C PHE A 7 16.76 -11.08 1.49
N THR A 8 17.84 -11.86 1.39
CA THR A 8 18.58 -12.40 2.54
C THR A 8 20.02 -12.72 2.14
N ASP A 9 20.95 -12.51 3.04
CA ASP A 9 22.36 -12.91 2.91
C ASP A 9 22.64 -14.26 3.57
N ASP A 10 21.61 -14.92 4.13
CA ASP A 10 21.71 -16.23 4.78
C ASP A 10 21.21 -17.35 3.85
N ASP A 11 22.13 -18.21 3.41
CA ASP A 11 21.82 -19.36 2.56
C ASP A 11 20.91 -20.37 3.25
N HIS A 12 21.00 -20.52 4.56
CA HIS A 12 20.11 -21.42 5.33
C HIS A 12 18.65 -20.96 5.30
N THR A 13 18.42 -19.67 5.13
CA THR A 13 17.09 -19.09 4.91
C THR A 13 16.71 -19.10 3.42
N ALA A 14 17.64 -18.80 2.53
CA ALA A 14 17.36 -18.70 1.09
C ALA A 14 16.96 -20.06 0.46
N ASP A 15 17.64 -21.14 0.79
CA ASP A 15 17.41 -22.45 0.18
C ASP A 15 16.04 -23.04 0.51
N PRO A 16 15.57 -23.06 1.77
CA PRO A 16 14.19 -23.45 2.08
C PRO A 16 13.15 -22.60 1.34
N ILE A 17 13.34 -21.27 1.26
CA ILE A 17 12.40 -20.36 0.57
C ILE A 17 12.32 -20.69 -0.92
N ARG A 18 13.46 -20.86 -1.60
CA ARG A 18 13.49 -21.30 -3.01
C ARG A 18 12.74 -22.61 -3.24
N SER A 19 12.94 -23.57 -2.32
CA SER A 19 12.24 -24.85 -2.36
C SER A 19 10.73 -24.70 -2.17
N LEU A 20 10.32 -23.91 -1.17
CA LEU A 20 8.90 -23.64 -0.86
C LEU A 20 8.18 -23.00 -2.05
N CYS A 21 8.81 -22.06 -2.75
CA CYS A 21 8.24 -21.40 -3.94
C CYS A 21 8.02 -22.37 -5.12
N VAL A 22 8.62 -23.56 -5.10
CA VAL A 22 8.53 -24.58 -6.16
C VAL A 22 8.05 -25.90 -5.57
N HIS A 23 6.89 -25.89 -4.91
CA HIS A 23 6.22 -27.08 -4.36
C HIS A 23 7.03 -27.85 -3.29
N GLY A 24 7.99 -27.21 -2.62
CA GLY A 24 8.86 -27.88 -1.64
C GLY A 24 9.92 -28.78 -2.27
N LYS A 25 10.36 -28.47 -3.49
CA LYS A 25 11.31 -29.27 -4.27
C LYS A 25 12.66 -29.41 -3.56
N GLY A 26 13.18 -30.66 -3.53
CA GLY A 26 14.51 -31.01 -3.07
C GLY A 26 15.53 -31.17 -4.22
N PRO A 27 16.75 -31.62 -3.92
CA PRO A 27 17.83 -31.79 -4.91
C PRO A 27 17.68 -33.01 -5.83
N GLY A 28 16.83 -33.98 -5.49
CA GLY A 28 16.73 -35.29 -6.15
C GLY A 28 15.96 -35.28 -7.47
N GLY A 29 15.46 -34.12 -7.96
CA GLY A 29 14.85 -34.04 -9.28
C GLY A 29 13.41 -33.49 -9.28
N LYS A 30 12.69 -33.72 -10.40
CA LYS A 30 11.40 -33.05 -10.67
C LYS A 30 10.30 -33.36 -9.62
N TYR A 31 10.30 -34.55 -9.08
CA TYR A 31 9.26 -35.07 -8.17
C TYR A 31 9.79 -35.31 -6.74
N ASP A 32 10.99 -34.86 -6.45
CA ASP A 32 11.58 -34.94 -5.10
C ASP A 32 11.07 -33.77 -4.26
N ASN A 33 9.92 -33.95 -3.63
CA ASN A 33 9.33 -32.94 -2.75
C ASN A 33 9.67 -33.25 -1.29
N VAL A 34 10.59 -32.50 -0.69
CA VAL A 34 11.12 -32.75 0.66
C VAL A 34 10.39 -31.95 1.74
N ARG A 35 9.48 -31.06 1.34
CA ARG A 35 8.64 -30.26 2.24
C ARG A 35 7.33 -29.85 1.57
N VAL A 36 6.35 -29.43 2.37
CA VAL A 36 5.12 -28.82 1.85
C VAL A 36 5.45 -27.44 1.32
N GLY A 37 5.10 -27.17 0.06
CA GLY A 37 5.35 -25.89 -0.60
C GLY A 37 4.19 -25.48 -1.50
N MET A 38 4.39 -24.41 -2.27
CA MET A 38 3.36 -23.83 -3.15
C MET A 38 3.95 -23.50 -4.52
N ASN A 39 3.12 -23.17 -5.47
CA ASN A 39 3.54 -22.52 -6.70
C ASN A 39 3.59 -20.99 -6.47
N SER A 40 4.75 -20.49 -6.09
CA SER A 40 5.01 -19.06 -5.83
C SER A 40 6.19 -18.60 -6.68
N ARG A 41 6.01 -18.66 -8.00
CA ARG A 41 7.02 -18.25 -8.99
C ARG A 41 6.53 -17.03 -9.74
N LEU A 42 7.38 -16.02 -9.88
CA LEU A 42 7.10 -14.92 -10.79
C LEU A 42 7.10 -15.45 -12.23
N ASP A 43 6.00 -15.21 -12.94
CA ASP A 43 5.87 -15.58 -14.36
C ASP A 43 6.84 -14.79 -15.24
N ALA A 44 7.40 -15.43 -16.27
CA ALA A 44 8.41 -14.80 -17.13
C ALA A 44 7.88 -13.58 -17.90
N MET A 45 6.62 -13.59 -18.32
CA MET A 45 6.00 -12.43 -18.97
C MET A 45 5.80 -11.28 -17.99
N GLN A 46 5.39 -11.57 -16.76
CA GLN A 46 5.30 -10.56 -15.70
C GLN A 46 6.69 -9.99 -15.36
N ALA A 47 7.70 -10.85 -15.26
CA ALA A 47 9.08 -10.42 -15.04
C ALA A 47 9.58 -9.51 -16.16
N ALA A 48 9.27 -9.82 -17.41
CA ALA A 48 9.64 -8.98 -18.56
C ALA A 48 8.97 -7.61 -18.52
N VAL A 49 7.74 -7.50 -18.04
CA VAL A 49 7.05 -6.21 -17.81
C VAL A 49 7.68 -5.44 -16.65
N LEU A 50 8.09 -6.13 -15.58
CA LEU A 50 8.69 -5.49 -14.41
C LEU A 50 10.06 -4.87 -14.68
N LEU A 51 10.87 -5.42 -15.59
CA LEU A 51 12.20 -4.88 -15.89
C LEU A 51 12.16 -3.40 -16.28
N PRO A 52 11.39 -2.97 -17.31
CA PRO A 52 11.28 -1.55 -17.64
C PRO A 52 10.59 -0.73 -16.54
N LYS A 53 9.67 -1.32 -15.78
CA LYS A 53 9.01 -0.63 -14.65
C LYS A 53 9.95 -0.36 -13.49
N LEU A 54 10.83 -1.29 -13.14
CA LEU A 54 11.86 -1.08 -12.13
C LEU A 54 12.83 0.03 -12.55
N LYS A 55 13.19 0.07 -13.84
CA LYS A 55 14.02 1.15 -14.35
C LYS A 55 13.31 2.50 -14.27
N ALA A 56 12.05 2.59 -14.70
CA ALA A 56 11.26 3.81 -14.63
C ALA A 56 11.06 4.28 -13.18
N LEU A 57 10.85 3.34 -12.24
CA LEU A 57 10.70 3.65 -10.81
C LEU A 57 11.93 4.38 -10.26
N GLY A 58 13.15 3.89 -10.58
CA GLY A 58 14.39 4.51 -10.15
C GLY A 58 14.74 5.79 -10.91
N ASP A 59 14.45 5.84 -12.21
CA ASP A 59 14.87 6.95 -13.06
C ASP A 59 14.03 8.24 -12.86
N TYR A 60 12.70 8.10 -12.61
CA TYR A 60 11.83 9.28 -12.55
C TYR A 60 10.52 9.13 -11.77
N GLU A 61 9.98 7.91 -11.57
CA GLU A 61 8.65 7.76 -10.98
C GLU A 61 8.61 8.11 -9.49
N ILE A 62 9.69 7.88 -8.76
CA ILE A 62 9.78 8.28 -7.34
C ILE A 62 9.75 9.80 -7.23
N ASP A 63 10.53 10.52 -8.03
CA ASP A 63 10.56 11.97 -8.03
C ASP A 63 9.23 12.59 -8.47
N ALA A 64 8.60 12.00 -9.49
CA ALA A 64 7.27 12.44 -9.93
C ALA A 64 6.21 12.28 -8.83
N ARG A 65 6.21 11.16 -8.11
CA ARG A 65 5.32 10.95 -6.96
C ARG A 65 5.64 11.91 -5.81
N GLN A 66 6.91 12.21 -5.57
CA GLN A 66 7.31 13.19 -4.57
C GLN A 66 6.72 14.58 -4.86
N GLN A 67 6.69 15.01 -6.12
CA GLN A 67 6.04 16.26 -6.51
C GLN A 67 4.52 16.25 -6.24
N VAL A 68 3.84 15.12 -6.47
CA VAL A 68 2.42 14.96 -6.11
C VAL A 68 2.23 15.09 -4.60
N VAL A 69 3.07 14.43 -3.80
CA VAL A 69 3.05 14.50 -2.32
C VAL A 69 3.24 15.91 -1.82
N GLU A 70 4.17 16.65 -2.37
CA GLU A 70 4.44 18.04 -1.96
C GLU A 70 3.25 18.97 -2.24
N ARG A 71 2.57 18.81 -3.38
CA ARG A 71 1.37 19.58 -3.69
C ARG A 71 0.23 19.27 -2.72
N TYR A 72 -0.06 17.98 -2.47
CA TYR A 72 -1.04 17.54 -1.47
C TYR A 72 -0.67 18.03 -0.06
N GLY A 73 0.60 17.87 0.35
CA GLY A 73 1.08 18.30 1.65
C GLY A 73 0.86 19.80 1.89
N ARG A 74 1.16 20.63 0.90
CA ARG A 74 0.90 22.09 0.98
C ARG A 74 -0.59 22.41 1.06
N ALA A 75 -1.42 21.74 0.27
CA ALA A 75 -2.85 22.01 0.20
C ALA A 75 -3.59 21.63 1.50
N PHE A 76 -3.17 20.56 2.15
CA PHE A 76 -3.86 20.01 3.32
C PHE A 76 -3.17 20.36 4.66
N ALA A 77 -2.05 21.08 4.64
CA ALA A 77 -1.36 21.51 5.84
C ALA A 77 -2.30 22.23 6.82
N GLY A 78 -2.31 21.78 8.08
CA GLY A 78 -3.15 22.32 9.14
C GLY A 78 -4.65 22.02 9.04
N LYS A 79 -5.09 21.29 8.02
CA LYS A 79 -6.50 20.91 7.80
C LYS A 79 -6.74 19.43 8.00
N LEU A 80 -5.82 18.61 7.52
CA LEU A 80 -5.83 17.14 7.64
C LEU A 80 -4.45 16.68 8.14
N THR A 81 -4.38 15.50 8.74
CA THR A 81 -3.08 14.90 9.06
C THR A 81 -2.52 14.24 7.80
N THR A 82 -1.37 14.75 7.34
CA THR A 82 -0.65 14.25 6.18
C THR A 82 0.34 13.14 6.57
N PRO A 83 0.73 12.26 5.62
CA PRO A 83 1.73 11.24 5.89
C PRO A 83 3.08 11.85 6.30
N PHE A 84 3.77 11.15 7.19
CA PHE A 84 5.11 11.49 7.64
C PHE A 84 6.14 10.52 7.06
N VAL A 85 7.26 11.03 6.59
CA VAL A 85 8.43 10.24 6.18
C VAL A 85 9.57 10.56 7.13
N ALA A 86 10.16 9.55 7.76
CA ALA A 86 11.27 9.71 8.68
C ALA A 86 12.52 10.27 7.95
N GLU A 87 13.35 11.01 8.68
CA GLU A 87 14.60 11.53 8.16
C GLU A 87 15.50 10.39 7.62
N GLY A 88 16.11 10.61 6.47
CA GLY A 88 16.96 9.62 5.78
C GLY A 88 16.19 8.53 5.04
N CYS A 89 14.85 8.53 5.07
CA CYS A 89 14.02 7.59 4.33
C CYS A 89 13.46 8.21 3.04
N VAL A 90 13.29 7.36 2.01
CA VAL A 90 12.60 7.71 0.76
C VAL A 90 11.40 6.79 0.62
N SER A 91 10.22 7.37 0.46
CA SER A 91 8.99 6.61 0.23
C SER A 91 8.73 6.44 -1.26
N ALA A 92 8.35 5.22 -1.67
CA ALA A 92 7.90 4.95 -3.04
C ALA A 92 6.45 5.41 -3.30
N TRP A 93 5.75 5.88 -2.27
CA TRP A 93 4.41 6.44 -2.34
C TRP A 93 3.41 5.59 -3.14
N ALA A 94 3.25 4.35 -2.73
CA ALA A 94 2.23 3.47 -3.31
C ALA A 94 0.80 4.02 -3.08
N GLN A 95 0.62 4.73 -1.96
CA GLN A 95 -0.64 5.34 -1.54
C GLN A 95 -0.35 6.70 -0.89
N TYR A 96 -1.33 7.60 -0.93
CA TYR A 96 -1.31 8.85 -0.16
C TYR A 96 -2.48 8.84 0.81
N ALA A 97 -2.24 8.35 2.02
CA ALA A 97 -3.25 8.23 3.07
C ALA A 97 -3.28 9.48 3.95
N LEU A 98 -4.47 10.02 4.16
CA LEU A 98 -4.76 11.15 5.04
C LEU A 98 -5.56 10.68 6.25
N LEU A 99 -5.49 11.43 7.35
CA LEU A 99 -6.40 11.26 8.47
C LEU A 99 -7.26 12.50 8.65
N ALA A 100 -8.56 12.30 8.66
CA ALA A 100 -9.54 13.31 9.05
C ALA A 100 -9.51 13.54 10.57
N ALA A 101 -10.21 14.56 11.05
CA ALA A 101 -10.33 14.81 12.49
C ALA A 101 -11.09 13.69 13.21
N ASP A 102 -12.11 13.15 12.55
CA ASP A 102 -12.95 12.05 13.03
C ASP A 102 -13.57 11.25 11.86
N THR A 103 -14.34 10.23 12.21
CA THR A 103 -15.04 9.38 11.23
C THR A 103 -16.07 10.17 10.42
N ALA A 104 -16.79 11.10 11.05
CA ALA A 104 -17.84 11.87 10.37
C ALA A 104 -17.25 12.77 9.27
N GLN A 105 -16.14 13.44 9.56
CA GLN A 105 -15.42 14.24 8.56
C GLN A 105 -14.86 13.34 7.44
N ARG A 106 -14.25 12.19 7.78
CA ARG A 106 -13.78 11.22 6.80
C ARG A 106 -14.91 10.77 5.86
N ASP A 107 -16.05 10.40 6.40
CA ASP A 107 -17.19 9.91 5.62
C ASP A 107 -17.77 10.99 4.73
N LYS A 108 -17.85 12.24 5.20
CA LYS A 108 -18.27 13.40 4.42
C LYS A 108 -17.34 13.64 3.22
N ILE A 109 -16.01 13.62 3.44
CA ILE A 109 -15.02 13.78 2.35
C ILE A 109 -15.15 12.65 1.33
N VAL A 110 -15.19 11.40 1.79
CA VAL A 110 -15.29 10.22 0.93
C VAL A 110 -16.57 10.24 0.07
N ALA A 111 -17.70 10.63 0.67
CA ALA A 111 -18.97 10.75 -0.05
C ALA A 111 -18.88 11.85 -1.13
N HIS A 112 -18.35 13.02 -0.80
CA HIS A 112 -18.19 14.13 -1.74
C HIS A 112 -17.26 13.77 -2.91
N LEU A 113 -16.11 13.15 -2.63
CA LEU A 113 -15.20 12.66 -3.68
C LEU A 113 -15.90 11.65 -4.60
N LYS A 114 -16.70 10.74 -4.05
CA LYS A 114 -17.47 9.77 -4.83
C LYS A 114 -18.51 10.45 -5.74
N GLU A 115 -19.22 11.46 -5.22
CA GLU A 115 -20.18 12.25 -6.02
C GLU A 115 -19.50 13.02 -7.15
N ALA A 116 -18.28 13.53 -6.88
CA ALA A 116 -17.44 14.19 -7.89
C ALA A 116 -16.79 13.20 -8.89
N GLY A 117 -16.99 11.89 -8.76
CA GLY A 117 -16.35 10.87 -9.59
C GLY A 117 -14.86 10.69 -9.35
N ILE A 118 -14.34 11.17 -8.23
CA ILE A 118 -12.92 11.08 -7.87
C ILE A 118 -12.68 9.75 -7.14
N PRO A 119 -11.79 8.87 -7.66
CA PRO A 119 -11.44 7.63 -7.01
C PRO A 119 -10.83 7.87 -5.62
N ASN A 120 -11.29 7.13 -4.65
CA ASN A 120 -10.72 7.13 -3.30
C ASN A 120 -10.85 5.75 -2.67
N MET A 121 -10.07 5.47 -1.62
CA MET A 121 -10.09 4.17 -0.95
C MET A 121 -9.77 4.33 0.54
N ILE A 122 -10.36 3.46 1.35
CA ILE A 122 -10.01 3.36 2.78
C ILE A 122 -9.13 2.11 2.96
N TYR A 123 -7.86 2.31 3.28
CA TYR A 123 -6.89 1.27 3.57
C TYR A 123 -6.46 1.32 5.05
N TYR A 124 -7.17 0.61 5.97
CA TYR A 124 -8.31 -0.27 5.82
C TYR A 124 -9.43 0.15 6.77
N PRO A 125 -10.71 -0.16 6.50
CA PRO A 125 -11.82 0.31 7.34
C PRO A 125 -11.92 -0.42 8.68
N THR A 126 -11.34 -1.62 8.77
CA THR A 126 -11.37 -2.47 9.97
C THR A 126 -9.96 -2.94 10.29
N PRO A 127 -9.48 -2.77 11.52
CA PRO A 127 -8.19 -3.28 11.94
C PRO A 127 -8.19 -4.81 12.00
N GLN A 128 -7.04 -5.44 11.78
CA GLN A 128 -6.95 -6.90 11.65
C GLN A 128 -7.45 -7.67 12.89
N HIS A 129 -7.16 -7.18 14.10
CA HIS A 129 -7.61 -7.81 15.33
C HIS A 129 -9.14 -7.82 15.51
N ALA A 130 -9.87 -7.04 14.72
CA ALA A 130 -11.34 -7.00 14.72
C ALA A 130 -11.96 -7.72 13.52
N LEU A 131 -11.15 -8.34 12.64
CA LEU A 131 -11.67 -9.09 11.49
C LEU A 131 -12.23 -10.45 11.94
N PRO A 132 -13.45 -10.84 11.51
CA PRO A 132 -14.07 -12.09 11.91
C PRO A 132 -13.25 -13.34 11.62
N VAL A 133 -12.34 -13.32 10.65
CA VAL A 133 -11.46 -14.44 10.30
C VAL A 133 -10.47 -14.79 11.43
N PHE A 134 -10.20 -13.87 12.35
CA PHE A 134 -9.28 -14.05 13.49
C PHE A 134 -10.02 -14.26 14.83
N TRP A 135 -11.30 -14.67 14.79
CA TRP A 135 -12.17 -14.81 15.95
C TRP A 135 -11.60 -15.73 17.07
N ASP A 136 -10.74 -16.69 16.72
CA ASP A 136 -10.08 -17.65 17.62
C ASP A 136 -8.64 -17.24 18.01
N GLU A 137 -8.16 -16.12 17.50
CA GLU A 137 -6.83 -15.61 17.86
C GLU A 137 -6.85 -14.91 19.24
N PRO A 138 -5.75 -14.96 20.02
CA PRO A 138 -5.69 -14.46 21.39
C PRO A 138 -6.10 -13.01 21.58
N HIS A 139 -5.91 -12.18 20.56
CA HIS A 139 -6.15 -10.73 20.62
C HIS A 139 -7.43 -10.29 19.90
N TYR A 140 -8.28 -11.23 19.50
CA TYR A 140 -9.54 -10.88 18.84
C TYR A 140 -10.45 -10.09 19.79
N GLY A 141 -10.94 -8.96 19.30
CA GLY A 141 -11.84 -8.09 20.07
C GLY A 141 -11.17 -7.22 21.14
N GLU A 142 -9.84 -7.30 21.30
CA GLU A 142 -9.10 -6.34 22.12
C GLU A 142 -9.10 -4.95 21.49
N THR A 143 -8.84 -3.93 22.30
CA THR A 143 -8.72 -2.54 21.84
C THR A 143 -7.27 -2.19 21.59
N PHE A 144 -6.94 -1.88 20.33
CA PHE A 144 -5.65 -1.33 19.93
C PHE A 144 -5.84 0.11 19.46
N ARG A 145 -5.88 1.02 20.43
CA ARG A 145 -6.31 2.42 20.26
C ARG A 145 -5.76 3.11 19.00
N ASN A 146 -4.48 2.94 18.69
CA ASN A 146 -3.88 3.59 17.53
C ASN A 146 -4.38 2.98 16.20
N ALA A 147 -4.54 1.64 16.13
CA ALA A 147 -5.06 0.96 14.95
C ALA A 147 -6.54 1.27 14.74
N ASP A 148 -7.31 1.26 15.82
CA ASP A 148 -8.75 1.58 15.80
C ASP A 148 -8.97 3.02 15.32
N ASP A 149 -8.25 3.99 15.91
CA ASP A 149 -8.32 5.41 15.54
C ASP A 149 -7.88 5.64 14.08
N TYR A 150 -6.80 5.00 13.64
CA TYR A 150 -6.34 5.11 12.25
C TYR A 150 -7.39 4.60 11.26
N CYS A 151 -7.94 3.40 11.47
CA CYS A 151 -8.97 2.81 10.61
C CYS A 151 -10.24 3.65 10.58
N ALA A 152 -10.60 4.29 11.68
CA ALA A 152 -11.77 5.15 11.77
C ALA A 152 -11.66 6.42 10.94
N ARG A 153 -10.45 6.97 10.75
CA ARG A 153 -10.23 8.32 10.19
C ARG A 153 -9.51 8.34 8.84
N THR A 154 -8.88 7.20 8.43
CA THR A 154 -8.07 7.16 7.21
C THR A 154 -8.88 7.16 5.93
N PHE A 155 -8.36 7.80 4.90
CA PHE A 155 -8.77 7.67 3.50
C PHE A 155 -7.58 7.99 2.59
N SER A 156 -7.58 7.46 1.37
CA SER A 156 -6.48 7.64 0.42
C SER A 156 -6.96 8.32 -0.85
N LEU A 157 -6.13 9.23 -1.34
CA LEU A 157 -6.33 9.96 -2.59
C LEU A 157 -5.57 9.31 -3.75
N PRO A 158 -5.93 9.58 -5.01
CA PRO A 158 -5.19 9.14 -6.18
C PRO A 158 -3.71 9.51 -6.08
N MET A 159 -2.84 8.51 -6.28
CA MET A 159 -1.40 8.64 -6.18
C MET A 159 -0.71 7.79 -7.25
N HIS A 160 -0.15 8.44 -8.25
CA HIS A 160 0.68 7.81 -9.27
C HIS A 160 1.61 8.84 -9.94
N PRO A 161 2.71 8.39 -10.59
CA PRO A 161 3.72 9.30 -11.13
C PRO A 161 3.25 10.11 -12.35
N TYR A 162 2.12 9.74 -12.93
CA TYR A 162 1.53 10.37 -14.12
C TYR A 162 0.33 11.27 -13.81
N LEU A 163 0.08 11.56 -12.51
CA LEU A 163 -1.03 12.44 -12.10
C LEU A 163 -0.72 13.89 -12.51
N GLU A 164 -1.49 14.37 -13.47
CA GLU A 164 -1.32 15.73 -13.98
C GLU A 164 -1.72 16.78 -12.93
N GLN A 165 -1.09 17.95 -12.97
CA GLN A 165 -1.32 19.01 -12.00
C GLN A 165 -2.78 19.49 -12.01
N ALA A 166 -3.41 19.56 -13.19
CA ALA A 166 -4.80 19.99 -13.30
C ALA A 166 -5.77 18.97 -12.67
N GLU A 167 -5.54 17.67 -12.88
CA GLU A 167 -6.32 16.61 -12.24
C GLU A 167 -6.12 16.62 -10.72
N GLN A 168 -4.88 16.78 -10.28
CA GLN A 168 -4.59 16.86 -8.86
C GLN A 168 -5.24 18.09 -8.21
N GLN A 169 -5.31 19.22 -8.90
CA GLN A 169 -5.98 20.41 -8.38
C GLN A 169 -7.48 20.17 -8.18
N GLN A 170 -8.15 19.49 -9.12
CA GLN A 170 -9.56 19.11 -8.96
C GLN A 170 -9.79 18.22 -7.72
N ILE A 171 -8.87 17.27 -7.46
CA ILE A 171 -8.92 16.43 -6.27
C ILE A 171 -8.76 17.27 -5.00
N ILE A 172 -7.81 18.20 -5.00
CA ILE A 172 -7.55 19.11 -3.88
C ILE A 172 -8.78 19.96 -3.59
N ASP A 173 -9.35 20.57 -4.62
CA ASP A 173 -10.51 21.45 -4.49
C ASP A 173 -11.71 20.68 -3.92
N ALA A 174 -12.00 19.50 -4.42
CA ALA A 174 -13.08 18.64 -3.93
C ALA A 174 -12.88 18.23 -2.46
N VAL A 175 -11.66 17.92 -2.03
CA VAL A 175 -11.39 17.65 -0.60
C VAL A 175 -11.61 18.90 0.25
N LEU A 176 -11.15 20.07 -0.20
CA LEU A 176 -11.28 21.32 0.53
C LEU A 176 -12.73 21.80 0.64
N GLU A 177 -13.55 21.58 -0.38
CA GLU A 177 -15.00 21.85 -0.37
C GLU A 177 -15.77 20.98 0.62
N ALA A 178 -15.26 19.77 0.88
CA ALA A 178 -15.87 18.83 1.82
C ALA A 178 -15.43 19.05 3.28
N LEU A 179 -14.42 19.86 3.56
CA LEU A 179 -14.00 20.19 4.94
C LEU A 179 -14.97 21.12 5.63
#